data_1fe8e3c235e90dc5b40f343e46088b0f
#
_entry.id   1fe8e3c235e90dc5b40f343e46088b0f
#
_cell.length_a   1.000
_cell.length_b   1.000
_cell.length_c   1.000
_cell.angle_alpha   90.00
_cell.angle_beta   90.00
_cell.angle_gamma   90.00
#
_symmetry.space_group_name_H-M   'P 1'
#
loop_
_entity.id
_entity.type
_entity.pdbx_description
1 polymer ?
#
loop_
_entity_poly.entity_id
_entity_poly.type
_entity_poly.pdbx_seq_one_letter_code
_entity_poly.pdbx_strand_id
1 'polypeptide(L)'
;DIGHPIPTTLRASTIADPIYGIDRETGKEIDFMDPNAIAVMAVDNLPCELPRDASEGFGAAFLTHVIPAFFNGDKDGVLARAQMTKNGKLTDRYSYLASYVNGK
;
A
#
# COMPACT_ATOMS: atom_id res chain seq x y z
N ASP A 1 1.53 0.31 -2.93
CA ASP A 1 0.35 1.12 -3.29
C ASP A 1 0.55 1.78 -4.64
N ILE A 2 -0.49 1.85 -5.44
CA ILE A 2 -0.47 2.44 -6.78
C ILE A 2 -0.26 3.95 -6.66
N GLY A 3 0.76 4.47 -7.38
CA GLY A 3 1.07 5.90 -7.45
C GLY A 3 1.72 6.48 -6.20
N HIS A 4 1.56 5.90 -5.03
CA HIS A 4 2.15 6.33 -3.77
C HIS A 4 2.28 5.16 -2.78
N PRO A 5 3.39 5.07 -2.05
CA PRO A 5 4.59 5.92 -2.05
C PRO A 5 5.61 5.54 -3.12
N ILE A 6 5.34 4.51 -3.94
CA ILE A 6 6.28 4.00 -4.96
C ILE A 6 5.85 4.50 -6.34
N PRO A 7 6.55 5.49 -6.93
CA PRO A 7 6.15 6.11 -8.20
C PRO A 7 6.10 5.15 -9.39
N THR A 8 6.88 4.07 -9.33
CA THR A 8 6.91 3.06 -10.40
C THR A 8 5.72 2.09 -10.37
N THR A 9 4.92 2.09 -9.31
CA THR A 9 3.71 1.26 -9.24
C THR A 9 2.54 1.99 -9.89
N LEU A 10 2.47 1.93 -11.21
CA LEU A 10 1.45 2.66 -12.01
C LEU A 10 0.07 1.99 -11.96
N ARG A 11 0.04 0.66 -11.91
CA ARG A 11 -1.18 -0.15 -11.91
C ARG A 11 -0.97 -1.45 -11.15
N ALA A 12 -2.06 -2.07 -10.73
CA ALA A 12 -2.02 -3.45 -10.30
C ALA A 12 -1.70 -4.37 -11.49
N SER A 13 -0.98 -5.45 -11.23
CA SER A 13 -0.77 -6.55 -12.16
C SER A 13 -1.56 -7.78 -11.72
N THR A 14 -1.62 -8.81 -12.56
CA THR A 14 -2.36 -10.05 -12.28
C THR A 14 -1.41 -11.22 -12.19
N ILE A 15 -1.85 -12.35 -11.62
CA ILE A 15 -1.06 -13.57 -11.60
C ILE A 15 -0.76 -14.08 -13.03
N ALA A 16 -1.67 -13.85 -13.98
CA ALA A 16 -1.48 -14.25 -15.37
C ALA A 16 -0.50 -13.32 -16.13
N ASP A 17 -0.41 -12.04 -15.76
CA ASP A 17 0.51 -11.05 -16.31
C ASP A 17 1.11 -10.24 -15.14
N PRO A 18 2.10 -10.84 -14.44
CA PRO A 18 2.51 -10.32 -13.14
C PRO A 18 3.51 -9.17 -13.19
N ILE A 19 4.22 -9.00 -14.32
CA ILE A 19 5.35 -8.08 -14.40
C ILE A 19 5.17 -7.12 -15.58
N TYR A 20 5.43 -5.83 -15.34
CA TYR A 20 5.56 -4.81 -16.38
C TYR A 20 6.85 -4.01 -16.18
N GLY A 21 7.30 -3.32 -17.19
CA GLY A 21 8.50 -2.47 -17.14
C GLY A 21 8.13 -1.00 -17.02
N ILE A 22 8.96 -0.25 -16.33
CA ILE A 22 8.89 1.22 -16.28
C ILE A 22 10.21 1.78 -16.79
N ASP A 23 10.13 2.60 -17.81
CA ASP A 23 11.28 3.33 -18.33
C ASP A 23 11.83 4.30 -17.28
N ARG A 24 13.14 4.21 -17.02
CA ARG A 24 13.81 4.96 -15.94
C ARG A 24 13.82 6.47 -16.14
N GLU A 25 13.77 6.92 -17.38
CA GLU A 25 13.89 8.33 -17.74
C GLU A 25 12.51 8.98 -17.87
N THR A 26 11.57 8.28 -18.51
CA THR A 26 10.25 8.84 -18.83
C THR A 26 9.16 8.48 -17.84
N GLY A 27 9.38 7.46 -17.00
CA GLY A 27 8.37 6.91 -16.08
C GLY A 27 7.18 6.24 -16.78
N LYS A 28 7.27 5.95 -18.07
CA LYS A 28 6.21 5.29 -18.84
C LYS A 28 6.36 3.78 -18.82
N GLU A 29 5.24 3.08 -18.98
CA GLU A 29 5.22 1.64 -19.12
C GLU A 29 5.87 1.22 -20.45
N ILE A 30 6.79 0.25 -20.36
CA ILE A 30 7.52 -0.37 -21.48
C ILE A 30 7.61 -1.87 -21.24
N ASP A 31 8.19 -2.61 -22.18
CA ASP A 31 8.48 -4.03 -22.00
C ASP A 31 9.46 -4.22 -20.83
N PHE A 32 9.13 -5.11 -19.89
CA PHE A 32 9.97 -5.37 -18.72
C PHE A 32 11.32 -6.01 -19.06
N MET A 33 11.45 -6.59 -20.26
CA MET A 33 12.70 -7.14 -20.78
C MET A 33 13.62 -6.07 -21.40
N ASP A 34 13.12 -4.82 -21.56
CA ASP A 34 13.97 -3.73 -22.06
C ASP A 34 15.12 -3.45 -21.07
N PRO A 35 16.37 -3.28 -21.54
CA PRO A 35 17.54 -3.00 -20.68
C PRO A 35 17.38 -1.73 -19.82
N ASN A 36 16.58 -0.78 -20.25
CA ASN A 36 16.29 0.46 -19.50
C ASN A 36 15.12 0.31 -18.53
N ALA A 37 14.40 -0.82 -18.53
CA ALA A 37 13.26 -1.01 -17.68
C ALA A 37 13.63 -1.23 -16.21
N ILE A 38 12.81 -0.71 -15.33
CA ILE A 38 12.64 -1.18 -13.95
C ILE A 38 11.50 -2.17 -13.99
N ALA A 39 11.76 -3.45 -13.71
CA ALA A 39 10.70 -4.45 -13.61
C ALA A 39 9.89 -4.25 -12.34
N VAL A 40 8.58 -4.19 -12.47
CA VAL A 40 7.63 -4.01 -11.38
C VAL A 40 6.65 -5.16 -11.35
N MET A 41 6.46 -5.75 -10.17
CA MET A 41 5.39 -6.70 -9.89
C MET A 41 4.47 -6.06 -8.84
N ALA A 42 3.22 -5.88 -9.19
CA ALA A 42 2.20 -5.29 -8.32
C ALA A 42 0.94 -6.15 -8.32
N VAL A 43 1.13 -7.47 -8.13
CA VAL A 43 0.02 -8.42 -8.02
C VAL A 43 -0.76 -8.09 -6.76
N ASP A 44 -2.04 -7.80 -6.95
CA ASP A 44 -2.93 -7.46 -5.86
C ASP A 44 -3.21 -8.69 -4.99
N ASN A 45 -3.32 -8.45 -3.69
CA ASN A 45 -3.71 -9.49 -2.73
C ASN A 45 -2.76 -10.71 -2.63
N LEU A 46 -1.45 -10.51 -2.82
CA LEU A 46 -0.42 -11.56 -2.65
C LEU A 46 -0.53 -12.36 -1.33
N PRO A 47 -0.91 -11.77 -0.20
CA PRO A 47 -1.10 -12.54 1.04
C PRO A 47 -2.06 -13.72 0.92
N CYS A 48 -2.99 -13.70 -0.03
CA CYS A 48 -3.91 -14.82 -0.27
C CYS A 48 -3.24 -16.06 -0.85
N GLU A 49 -2.03 -15.96 -1.39
CA GLU A 49 -1.25 -17.10 -1.91
C GLU A 49 -0.68 -17.96 -0.77
N LEU A 50 -0.38 -17.33 0.37
CA LEU A 50 0.09 -17.99 1.59
C LEU A 50 -0.67 -17.42 2.81
N PRO A 51 -2.00 -17.65 2.89
CA PRO A 51 -2.86 -16.92 3.81
C PRO A 51 -2.58 -17.21 5.28
N ARG A 52 -2.14 -18.42 5.59
CA ARG A 52 -1.77 -18.79 6.96
C ARG A 52 -0.53 -18.00 7.42
N ASP A 53 0.54 -18.08 6.65
CA ASP A 53 1.81 -17.42 6.99
C ASP A 53 1.65 -15.90 7.04
N ALA A 54 0.88 -15.34 6.09
CA ALA A 54 0.56 -13.92 6.07
C ALA A 54 -0.22 -13.48 7.32
N SER A 55 -1.22 -14.28 7.73
CA SER A 55 -2.03 -13.99 8.93
C SER A 55 -1.23 -14.13 10.21
N GLU A 56 -0.40 -15.15 10.33
CA GLU A 56 0.48 -15.35 11.48
C GLU A 56 1.49 -14.21 11.61
N GLY A 57 2.17 -13.83 10.51
CA GLY A 57 3.13 -12.73 10.51
C GLY A 57 2.49 -11.38 10.81
N PHE A 58 1.36 -11.08 10.18
CA PHE A 58 0.60 -9.86 10.45
C PHE A 58 0.10 -9.82 11.89
N GLY A 59 -0.46 -10.93 12.39
CA GLY A 59 -0.99 -11.03 13.74
C GLY A 59 0.09 -10.80 14.80
N ALA A 60 1.27 -11.38 14.62
CA ALA A 60 2.41 -11.17 15.52
C ALA A 60 2.84 -9.70 15.58
N ALA A 61 2.98 -9.05 14.42
CA ALA A 61 3.32 -7.64 14.35
C ALA A 61 2.21 -6.75 14.96
N PHE A 62 0.96 -7.08 14.69
CA PHE A 62 -0.19 -6.34 15.23
C PHE A 62 -0.27 -6.41 16.77
N LEU A 63 -0.08 -7.61 17.32
CA LEU A 63 -0.03 -7.80 18.78
C LEU A 63 1.12 -7.05 19.44
N THR A 64 2.27 -6.99 18.79
CA THR A 64 3.46 -6.33 19.34
C THR A 64 3.39 -4.80 19.23
N HIS A 65 2.91 -4.26 18.12
CA HIS A 65 3.06 -2.85 17.81
C HIS A 65 1.76 -2.04 17.86
N VAL A 66 0.61 -2.68 17.64
CA VAL A 66 -0.67 -1.96 17.51
C VAL A 66 -1.54 -2.13 18.76
N ILE A 67 -1.74 -3.36 19.21
CA ILE A 67 -2.60 -3.63 20.37
C ILE A 67 -2.20 -2.82 21.60
N PRO A 68 -0.91 -2.72 21.98
CA PRO A 68 -0.52 -1.93 23.15
C PRO A 68 -0.90 -0.45 23.07
N ALA A 69 -0.98 0.11 21.86
CA ALA A 69 -1.34 1.53 21.67
C ALA A 69 -2.76 1.85 22.15
N PHE A 70 -3.70 0.90 22.08
CA PHE A 70 -5.06 1.06 22.63
C PHE A 70 -5.10 1.19 24.16
N PHE A 71 -4.09 0.67 24.84
CA PHE A 71 -4.06 0.61 26.30
C PHE A 71 -3.06 1.58 26.94
N ASN A 72 -2.08 2.09 26.17
CA ASN A 72 -1.04 2.99 26.69
C ASN A 72 -1.27 4.47 26.34
N GLY A 73 -2.45 4.82 25.80
CA GLY A 73 -2.78 6.18 25.37
C GLY A 73 -2.10 6.60 24.08
N ASP A 74 -1.76 5.63 23.22
CA ASP A 74 -1.11 5.85 21.90
C ASP A 74 0.15 6.70 21.99
N LYS A 75 1.01 6.41 22.98
CA LYS A 75 2.22 7.21 23.26
C LYS A 75 3.12 7.44 22.05
N ASP A 76 3.18 6.43 21.15
CA ASP A 76 3.99 6.48 19.95
C ASP A 76 3.23 6.98 18.72
N GLY A 77 1.95 7.35 18.88
CA GLY A 77 1.09 7.88 17.83
C GLY A 77 0.77 6.88 16.70
N VAL A 78 0.80 5.59 16.99
CA VAL A 78 0.52 4.53 15.99
C VAL A 78 -0.92 4.63 15.49
N LEU A 79 -1.89 4.72 16.42
CA LEU A 79 -3.31 4.83 16.09
C LEU A 79 -3.63 6.17 15.44
N ALA A 80 -3.06 7.26 15.95
CA ALA A 80 -3.25 8.60 15.39
C ALA A 80 -2.75 8.69 13.94
N ARG A 81 -1.60 8.07 13.61
CA ARG A 81 -1.10 8.02 12.24
C ARG A 81 -1.92 7.14 11.31
N ALA A 82 -2.52 6.07 11.83
CA ALA A 82 -3.34 5.14 11.07
C ALA A 82 -4.79 5.63 10.89
N GLN A 83 -5.22 6.60 11.68
CA GLN A 83 -6.60 7.07 11.65
C GLN A 83 -6.92 7.83 10.37
N MET A 84 -7.71 7.22 9.50
CA MET A 84 -8.12 7.81 8.21
C MET A 84 -9.21 8.86 8.39
N THR A 85 -10.18 8.61 9.30
CA THR A 85 -11.32 9.49 9.52
C THR A 85 -11.48 9.83 11.00
N LYS A 86 -11.94 11.06 11.27
CA LYS A 86 -12.30 11.53 12.61
C LYS A 86 -13.52 12.42 12.53
N ASN A 87 -14.53 12.15 13.35
CA ASN A 87 -15.79 12.91 13.39
C ASN A 87 -16.44 13.08 12.00
N GLY A 88 -16.45 12.01 11.19
CA GLY A 88 -17.07 12.01 9.87
C GLY A 88 -16.28 12.73 8.77
N LYS A 89 -15.02 13.11 9.02
CA LYS A 89 -14.15 13.77 8.06
C LYS A 89 -12.83 13.03 7.93
N LEU A 90 -12.18 13.15 6.76
CA LEU A 90 -10.80 12.69 6.60
C LEU A 90 -9.88 13.45 7.56
N THR A 91 -8.87 12.74 8.08
CA THR A 91 -7.75 13.39 8.77
C THR A 91 -6.80 14.02 7.74
N ASP A 92 -6.01 15.00 8.15
CA ASP A 92 -5.11 15.74 7.24
C ASP A 92 -4.15 14.81 6.49
N ARG A 93 -3.67 13.76 7.15
CA ARG A 93 -2.78 12.75 6.56
C ARG A 93 -3.40 12.02 5.37
N TYR A 94 -4.71 11.88 5.35
CA TYR A 94 -5.48 11.16 4.33
C TYR A 94 -6.29 12.09 3.42
N SER A 95 -5.96 13.38 3.41
CA SER A 95 -6.62 14.39 2.55
C SER A 95 -6.56 14.05 1.06
N TYR A 96 -5.57 13.29 0.61
CA TYR A 96 -5.45 12.80 -0.76
C TYR A 96 -6.62 11.89 -1.21
N LEU A 97 -7.37 11.33 -0.27
CA LEU A 97 -8.58 10.54 -0.56
C LEU A 97 -9.84 11.38 -0.78
N ALA A 98 -9.73 12.71 -0.77
CA ALA A 98 -10.89 13.60 -0.87
C ALA A 98 -11.72 13.39 -2.14
N SER A 99 -11.08 13.14 -3.29
CA SER A 99 -11.80 12.85 -4.54
C SER A 99 -12.61 11.56 -4.44
N TYR A 100 -12.04 10.52 -3.88
CA TYR A 100 -12.75 9.26 -3.64
C TYR A 100 -13.96 9.43 -2.71
N VAL A 101 -13.80 10.14 -1.60
CA VAL A 101 -14.88 10.41 -0.64
C VAL A 101 -15.99 11.23 -1.25
N ASN A 102 -15.67 12.16 -2.17
CA ASN A 102 -16.63 13.00 -2.86
C ASN A 102 -17.23 12.36 -4.13
N GLY A 103 -16.93 11.09 -4.41
CA GLY A 103 -17.47 10.36 -5.55
C GLY A 103 -16.96 10.86 -6.90
N LYS A 104 -15.72 11.32 -6.97
CA LYS A 104 -15.08 11.84 -8.19
C LYS A 104 -13.96 10.93 -8.65
#